data_e30d5eae2332bef5a56b51e963ab6f9b
#
_entry.id   e30d5eae2332bef5a56b51e963ab6f9b
#
_cell.length_a   1.000
_cell.length_b   1.000
_cell.length_c   1.000
_cell.angle_alpha   90.00
_cell.angle_beta   90.00
_cell.angle_gamma   90.00
#
_symmetry.space_group_name_H-M   'P 1'
#
loop_
_entity.id
_entity.type
_entity.pdbx_description
1 polymer ?
#
loop_
_entity_poly.entity_id
_entity_poly.type
_entity_poly.pdbx_seq_one_letter_code
_entity_poly.pdbx_strand_id
1 'polypeptide(L)'
;DMLAVSSPEMAACNTPAPIAEPAAAPQALVPNYVNEWDIGVLYGPHGAPDFFTQQSIDEFFAEPWQVHYNSNRLGVRLVGPKPSWARSDGGEAGLHPSNIHDCEYAIGSINFTGDMPVILACDGPSLGGFVCVATIAKAELWKVGQVKPGDKINFRRLSFDEALAL
;
A
#
# COMPACT_ATOMS: atom_id res chain seq x y z
N ASP A 1 -25.88 38.03 -8.16
CA ASP A 1 -25.34 38.32 -6.83
C ASP A 1 -23.84 38.14 -6.86
N MET A 2 -23.13 39.28 -6.90
CA MET A 2 -21.66 39.29 -6.80
C MET A 2 -21.27 39.22 -5.31
N LEU A 3 -20.59 38.15 -4.92
CA LEU A 3 -19.96 38.07 -3.61
C LEU A 3 -18.82 39.11 -3.56
N ALA A 4 -19.00 40.13 -2.75
CA ALA A 4 -17.93 41.09 -2.48
C ALA A 4 -16.87 40.39 -1.59
N VAL A 5 -15.72 40.09 -2.17
CA VAL A 5 -14.55 39.65 -1.42
C VAL A 5 -13.91 40.91 -0.83
N SER A 6 -14.12 41.14 0.47
CA SER A 6 -13.35 42.20 1.17
C SER A 6 -11.89 41.77 1.22
N SER A 7 -11.03 42.55 0.58
CA SER A 7 -9.59 42.38 0.72
C SER A 7 -9.21 42.62 2.19
N PRO A 8 -8.47 41.71 2.83
CA PRO A 8 -7.90 42.05 4.14
C PRO A 8 -6.93 43.16 3.95
N GLU A 9 -7.10 44.26 4.72
CA GLU A 9 -6.10 45.31 4.81
C GLU A 9 -4.75 44.67 5.16
N MET A 10 -3.79 44.75 4.23
CA MET A 10 -2.40 44.40 4.50
C MET A 10 -1.86 45.41 5.52
N ALA A 11 -1.94 45.07 6.80
CA ALA A 11 -1.18 45.73 7.81
C ALA A 11 0.30 45.58 7.40
N ALA A 12 0.93 46.72 7.07
CA ALA A 12 2.35 46.77 6.74
C ALA A 12 3.15 46.32 7.96
N CYS A 13 3.49 45.05 8.03
CA CYS A 13 4.44 44.50 8.98
C CYS A 13 5.85 44.88 8.47
N ASN A 14 6.32 46.08 8.83
CA ASN A 14 7.63 46.59 8.46
C ASN A 14 8.80 46.09 9.34
N THR A 15 8.55 45.13 10.21
CA THR A 15 9.61 44.46 10.97
C THR A 15 9.84 43.09 10.34
N PRO A 16 11.02 42.81 9.77
CA PRO A 16 11.32 41.44 9.36
C PRO A 16 11.25 40.55 10.60
N ALA A 17 10.37 39.57 10.55
CA ALA A 17 10.35 38.57 11.60
C ALA A 17 11.77 37.97 11.73
N PRO A 18 12.28 37.78 12.95
CA PRO A 18 13.58 37.14 13.12
C PRO A 18 13.53 35.80 12.39
N ILE A 19 14.48 35.57 11.47
CA ILE A 19 14.65 34.30 10.79
C ILE A 19 14.94 33.30 11.89
N ALA A 20 13.98 32.40 12.13
CA ALA A 20 14.17 31.30 13.10
C ALA A 20 15.40 30.48 12.65
N GLU A 21 16.29 30.22 13.60
CA GLU A 21 17.39 29.27 13.36
C GLU A 21 16.83 27.97 12.80
N PRO A 22 17.45 27.38 11.76
CA PRO A 22 16.98 26.11 11.20
C PRO A 22 17.05 25.04 12.27
N ALA A 23 15.88 24.55 12.70
CA ALA A 23 15.79 23.46 13.65
C ALA A 23 15.93 22.13 12.89
N ALA A 24 16.91 21.31 13.26
CA ALA A 24 17.00 19.94 12.78
C ALA A 24 15.87 19.09 13.39
N ALA A 25 15.28 18.20 12.58
CA ALA A 25 14.34 17.23 13.11
C ALA A 25 15.02 16.33 14.16
N PRO A 26 14.32 15.97 15.27
CA PRO A 26 14.87 15.00 16.20
C PRO A 26 15.26 13.71 15.48
N GLN A 27 16.43 13.15 15.77
CA GLN A 27 16.95 11.94 15.11
C GLN A 27 15.96 10.78 15.16
N ALA A 28 15.16 10.68 16.21
CA ALA A 28 14.13 9.63 16.35
C ALA A 28 12.98 9.75 15.32
N LEU A 29 12.80 10.92 14.70
CA LEU A 29 11.80 11.15 13.66
C LEU A 29 12.37 11.02 12.25
N VAL A 30 13.67 10.80 12.11
CA VAL A 30 14.30 10.60 10.80
C VAL A 30 14.11 9.14 10.38
N PRO A 31 13.40 8.86 9.26
CA PRO A 31 13.21 7.50 8.80
C PRO A 31 14.53 6.81 8.48
N ASN A 32 14.63 5.52 8.79
CA ASN A 32 15.74 4.70 8.34
C ASN A 32 15.41 4.13 6.95
N TYR A 33 16.18 4.53 5.95
CA TYR A 33 16.02 4.05 4.57
C TYR A 33 16.86 2.80 4.34
N VAL A 34 16.21 1.73 3.94
CA VAL A 34 16.80 0.39 3.79
C VAL A 34 16.48 -0.20 2.40
N ASN A 35 17.01 -1.36 2.09
CA ASN A 35 16.69 -2.12 0.87
C ASN A 35 15.81 -3.35 1.17
N GLU A 36 15.51 -3.59 2.44
CA GLU A 36 14.61 -4.63 2.91
C GLU A 36 13.64 -4.01 3.93
N TRP A 37 12.36 -4.06 3.60
CA TRP A 37 11.31 -3.32 4.28
C TRP A 37 10.35 -4.26 4.99
N ASP A 38 10.14 -4.07 6.28
CA ASP A 38 9.05 -4.71 7.02
C ASP A 38 7.83 -3.80 6.96
N ILE A 39 6.73 -4.31 6.39
CA ILE A 39 5.49 -3.56 6.18
C ILE A 39 4.33 -4.27 6.86
N GLY A 40 3.69 -3.58 7.80
CA GLY A 40 2.51 -4.07 8.51
C GLY A 40 1.25 -4.01 7.64
N VAL A 41 0.51 -5.12 7.59
CA VAL A 41 -0.70 -5.26 6.78
C VAL A 41 -1.85 -5.89 7.56
N LEU A 42 -3.08 -5.49 7.23
CA LEU A 42 -4.32 -6.16 7.62
C LEU A 42 -4.65 -7.22 6.58
N TYR A 43 -4.92 -8.45 7.02
CA TYR A 43 -5.26 -9.57 6.15
C TYR A 43 -6.69 -9.52 5.65
N GLY A 44 -6.88 -9.88 4.39
CA GLY A 44 -8.19 -9.92 3.73
C GLY A 44 -8.48 -8.67 2.88
N PRO A 45 -9.64 -8.60 2.23
CA PRO A 45 -10.85 -9.42 2.40
C PRO A 45 -10.84 -10.80 1.69
N HIS A 46 -10.01 -11.00 0.67
CA HIS A 46 -10.04 -12.21 -0.16
C HIS A 46 -8.88 -13.15 0.19
N GLY A 47 -9.08 -13.98 1.18
CA GLY A 47 -8.06 -14.88 1.72
C GLY A 47 -8.35 -16.36 1.52
N ALA A 48 -7.74 -17.20 2.37
CA ALA A 48 -8.05 -18.61 2.49
C ALA A 48 -9.28 -18.79 3.40
N PRO A 49 -10.10 -19.87 3.19
CA PRO A 49 -9.92 -20.91 2.17
C PRO A 49 -10.59 -20.62 0.82
N ASP A 50 -11.29 -19.49 0.67
CA ASP A 50 -12.19 -19.25 -0.46
C ASP A 50 -11.46 -18.90 -1.76
N PHE A 51 -10.35 -18.18 -1.67
CA PHE A 51 -9.59 -17.71 -2.83
C PHE A 51 -8.22 -18.37 -2.94
N PHE A 52 -7.51 -18.48 -1.82
CA PHE A 52 -6.18 -19.09 -1.75
C PHE A 52 -6.20 -20.34 -0.88
N THR A 53 -5.24 -21.24 -1.10
CA THR A 53 -4.95 -22.29 -0.12
C THR A 53 -4.32 -21.67 1.13
N GLN A 54 -4.50 -22.32 2.30
CA GLN A 54 -3.86 -21.85 3.54
C GLN A 54 -2.34 -21.80 3.40
N GLN A 55 -1.74 -22.81 2.76
CA GLN A 55 -0.32 -22.84 2.48
C GLN A 55 0.15 -21.59 1.72
N SER A 56 -0.62 -21.16 0.71
CA SER A 56 -0.28 -19.97 -0.08
C SER A 56 -0.30 -18.68 0.74
N ILE A 57 -1.22 -18.58 1.70
CA ILE A 57 -1.27 -17.45 2.64
C ILE A 57 -0.09 -17.49 3.61
N ASP A 58 0.26 -18.67 4.10
CA ASP A 58 1.42 -18.83 5.00
C ASP A 58 2.72 -18.44 4.27
N GLU A 59 2.89 -18.86 3.02
CA GLU A 59 4.00 -18.47 2.15
C GLU A 59 4.02 -16.97 1.86
N PHE A 60 2.85 -16.34 1.65
CA PHE A 60 2.74 -14.90 1.40
C PHE A 60 3.34 -14.07 2.56
N PHE A 61 3.18 -14.53 3.80
CA PHE A 61 3.72 -13.86 4.99
C PHE A 61 5.12 -14.33 5.41
N ALA A 62 5.57 -15.50 4.95
CA ALA A 62 6.87 -16.06 5.32
C ALA A 62 8.00 -15.65 4.39
N GLU A 63 7.68 -15.41 3.12
CA GLU A 63 8.70 -15.19 2.09
C GLU A 63 8.84 -13.71 1.72
N PRO A 64 10.07 -13.23 1.45
CA PRO A 64 10.29 -11.87 1.01
C PRO A 64 9.81 -11.67 -0.44
N TRP A 65 9.17 -10.52 -0.69
CA TRP A 65 8.71 -10.11 -2.01
C TRP A 65 9.66 -9.09 -2.61
N GLN A 66 10.14 -9.33 -3.84
CA GLN A 66 11.03 -8.39 -4.52
C GLN A 66 10.22 -7.38 -5.34
N VAL A 67 10.57 -6.10 -5.23
CA VAL A 67 9.98 -5.03 -6.05
C VAL A 67 10.43 -5.17 -7.50
N HIS A 68 9.46 -5.32 -8.40
CA HIS A 68 9.68 -5.45 -9.83
C HIS A 68 10.03 -4.10 -10.47
N TYR A 69 10.90 -4.10 -11.50
CA TYR A 69 11.33 -2.88 -12.17
C TYR A 69 10.19 -2.11 -12.87
N ASN A 70 9.12 -2.80 -13.27
CA ASN A 70 7.94 -2.19 -13.88
C ASN A 70 6.92 -1.79 -12.81
N SER A 71 7.35 -0.96 -11.87
CA SER A 71 6.53 -0.38 -10.82
C SER A 71 6.42 1.13 -11.03
N ASN A 72 5.27 1.70 -10.68
CA ASN A 72 4.98 3.12 -10.84
C ASN A 72 3.93 3.61 -9.82
N ARG A 73 3.44 4.84 -9.99
CA ARG A 73 2.43 5.44 -9.11
C ARG A 73 1.05 4.76 -9.13
N LEU A 74 0.74 3.95 -10.15
CA LEU A 74 -0.47 3.13 -10.19
C LEU A 74 -0.36 1.92 -9.29
N GLY A 75 0.85 1.29 -9.24
CA GLY A 75 1.06 0.12 -8.43
C GLY A 75 2.51 -0.35 -8.40
N VAL A 76 2.90 -0.86 -7.23
CA VAL A 76 4.19 -1.50 -6.99
C VAL A 76 4.01 -2.99 -7.21
N ARG A 77 4.58 -3.51 -8.30
CA ARG A 77 4.53 -4.94 -8.66
C ARG A 77 5.55 -5.71 -7.87
N LEU A 78 5.19 -6.91 -7.44
CA LEU A 78 6.05 -7.76 -6.62
C LEU A 78 6.31 -9.10 -7.31
N VAL A 79 7.50 -9.62 -7.10
CA VAL A 79 7.93 -10.95 -7.54
C VAL A 79 8.23 -11.80 -6.31
N GLY A 80 7.67 -12.99 -6.28
CA GLY A 80 7.82 -13.92 -5.17
C GLY A 80 7.18 -15.27 -5.48
N PRO A 81 6.78 -16.04 -4.45
CA PRO A 81 6.16 -17.33 -4.63
C PRO A 81 4.89 -17.27 -5.49
N LYS A 82 4.73 -18.24 -6.37
CA LYS A 82 3.48 -18.37 -7.13
C LYS A 82 2.38 -18.87 -6.22
N PRO A 83 1.22 -18.19 -6.14
CA PRO A 83 0.14 -18.61 -5.28
C PRO A 83 -0.52 -19.90 -5.75
N SER A 84 -0.98 -20.71 -4.81
CA SER A 84 -1.88 -21.83 -5.04
C SER A 84 -3.31 -21.39 -4.78
N TRP A 85 -4.12 -21.41 -5.82
CA TRP A 85 -5.51 -20.98 -5.78
C TRP A 85 -6.42 -22.07 -5.25
N ALA A 86 -7.38 -21.72 -4.37
CA ALA A 86 -8.41 -22.64 -3.90
C ALA A 86 -9.53 -22.83 -4.95
N ARG A 87 -9.68 -21.88 -5.87
CA ARG A 87 -10.71 -21.86 -6.92
C ARG A 87 -10.26 -22.70 -8.12
N SER A 88 -10.63 -23.99 -8.12
CA SER A 88 -10.23 -24.94 -9.16
C SER A 88 -10.95 -24.75 -10.50
N ASP A 89 -12.10 -24.09 -10.50
CA ASP A 89 -12.95 -23.76 -11.65
C ASP A 89 -12.64 -22.40 -12.29
N GLY A 90 -11.66 -21.70 -11.77
CA GLY A 90 -11.27 -20.38 -12.22
C GLY A 90 -11.91 -19.24 -11.43
N GLY A 91 -11.75 -18.03 -11.95
CA GLY A 91 -12.30 -16.81 -11.40
C GLY A 91 -13.64 -16.42 -12.00
N GLU A 92 -13.99 -15.14 -11.87
CA GLU A 92 -15.20 -14.56 -12.47
C GLU A 92 -15.23 -14.82 -13.98
N ALA A 93 -16.40 -15.23 -14.49
CA ALA A 93 -16.63 -15.56 -15.90
C ALA A 93 -15.65 -16.61 -16.49
N GLY A 94 -15.12 -17.53 -15.69
CA GLY A 94 -14.16 -18.55 -16.14
C GLY A 94 -12.75 -17.98 -16.44
N LEU A 95 -12.45 -16.77 -16.01
CA LEU A 95 -11.14 -16.14 -16.11
C LEU A 95 -10.15 -16.73 -15.09
N HIS A 96 -8.98 -16.15 -14.98
CA HIS A 96 -7.97 -16.53 -14.00
C HIS A 96 -8.55 -16.50 -12.56
N PRO A 97 -8.17 -17.40 -11.64
CA PRO A 97 -8.69 -17.41 -10.27
C PRO A 97 -8.55 -16.09 -9.49
N SER A 98 -7.63 -15.22 -9.88
CA SER A 98 -7.49 -13.88 -9.31
C SER A 98 -8.63 -12.92 -9.66
N ASN A 99 -9.47 -13.26 -10.65
CA ASN A 99 -10.57 -12.40 -11.07
C ASN A 99 -11.81 -12.63 -10.21
N ILE A 100 -12.38 -11.53 -9.73
CA ILE A 100 -13.63 -11.48 -8.97
C ILE A 100 -14.55 -10.44 -9.60
N HIS A 101 -15.80 -10.38 -9.17
CA HIS A 101 -16.64 -9.23 -9.45
C HIS A 101 -16.05 -7.96 -8.81
N ASP A 102 -16.46 -6.79 -9.24
CA ASP A 102 -15.93 -5.52 -8.76
C ASP A 102 -15.91 -5.41 -7.22
N CYS A 103 -14.79 -4.91 -6.71
CA CYS A 103 -14.54 -4.66 -5.30
C CYS A 103 -13.86 -3.29 -5.15
N GLU A 104 -14.21 -2.57 -4.09
CA GLU A 104 -13.54 -1.34 -3.73
C GLU A 104 -12.11 -1.60 -3.23
N TYR A 105 -11.20 -0.69 -3.55
CA TYR A 105 -9.80 -0.74 -3.14
C TYR A 105 -9.38 0.52 -2.42
N ALA A 106 -8.62 0.35 -1.35
CA ALA A 106 -7.90 1.43 -0.69
C ALA A 106 -6.49 1.58 -1.27
N ILE A 107 -5.86 2.74 -1.10
CA ILE A 107 -4.41 2.89 -1.29
C ILE A 107 -3.72 1.92 -0.32
N GLY A 108 -2.77 1.13 -0.83
CA GLY A 108 -2.10 0.09 -0.07
C GLY A 108 -2.77 -1.28 -0.13
N SER A 109 -3.91 -1.44 -0.83
CA SER A 109 -4.45 -2.77 -1.14
C SER A 109 -3.44 -3.58 -1.95
N ILE A 110 -3.27 -4.86 -1.60
CA ILE A 110 -2.38 -5.79 -2.28
C ILE A 110 -3.23 -6.76 -3.09
N ASN A 111 -3.29 -6.51 -4.39
CA ASN A 111 -4.15 -7.25 -5.30
C ASN A 111 -3.33 -8.22 -6.14
N PHE A 112 -3.86 -9.43 -6.37
CA PHE A 112 -3.25 -10.37 -7.31
C PHE A 112 -3.81 -10.17 -8.72
N THR A 113 -2.96 -9.69 -9.63
CA THR A 113 -3.24 -9.62 -11.06
C THR A 113 -2.61 -10.83 -11.74
N GLY A 114 -3.39 -11.86 -12.01
CA GLY A 114 -2.86 -13.18 -12.28
C GLY A 114 -2.16 -13.73 -11.04
N ASP A 115 -0.95 -14.26 -11.20
CA ASP A 115 -0.14 -14.79 -10.10
C ASP A 115 0.79 -13.75 -9.45
N MET A 116 0.70 -12.49 -9.86
CA MET A 116 1.58 -11.42 -9.40
C MET A 116 0.85 -10.46 -8.46
N PRO A 117 1.32 -10.28 -7.22
CA PRO A 117 0.76 -9.26 -6.33
C PRO A 117 1.22 -7.85 -6.73
N VAL A 118 0.30 -6.90 -6.59
CA VAL A 118 0.50 -5.49 -6.87
C VAL A 118 -0.01 -4.68 -5.69
N ILE A 119 0.85 -3.88 -5.07
CA ILE A 119 0.44 -2.90 -4.06
C ILE A 119 -0.13 -1.69 -4.80
N LEU A 120 -1.40 -1.36 -4.59
CA LEU A 120 -2.00 -0.17 -5.19
C LEU A 120 -1.43 1.09 -4.54
N ALA A 121 -0.84 1.94 -5.37
CA ALA A 121 -0.25 3.20 -4.95
C ALA A 121 -1.24 4.38 -5.11
N CYS A 122 -0.76 5.60 -4.96
CA CYS A 122 -1.60 6.81 -4.88
C CYS A 122 -2.46 7.09 -6.13
N ASP A 123 -2.02 6.65 -7.31
CA ASP A 123 -2.76 6.80 -8.56
C ASP A 123 -3.43 5.48 -9.01
N GLY A 124 -3.43 4.47 -8.13
CA GLY A 124 -4.06 3.18 -8.39
C GLY A 124 -5.59 3.26 -8.44
N PRO A 125 -6.23 2.25 -9.03
CA PRO A 125 -7.69 2.21 -9.12
C PRO A 125 -8.33 2.08 -7.73
N SER A 126 -9.48 2.72 -7.54
CA SER A 126 -10.30 2.60 -6.33
C SER A 126 -11.38 1.52 -6.45
N LEU A 127 -11.53 0.92 -7.62
CA LEU A 127 -12.49 -0.14 -7.94
C LEU A 127 -11.87 -1.08 -8.97
N GLY A 128 -12.12 -2.36 -8.86
CA GLY A 128 -11.68 -3.34 -9.86
C GLY A 128 -12.01 -4.78 -9.50
N GLY A 129 -11.67 -5.70 -10.40
CA GLY A 129 -12.07 -7.09 -10.37
C GLY A 129 -10.94 -8.06 -10.03
N PHE A 130 -10.07 -7.73 -9.08
CA PHE A 130 -9.00 -8.63 -8.61
C PHE A 130 -9.07 -8.89 -7.12
N VAL A 131 -8.73 -10.11 -6.72
CA VAL A 131 -8.66 -10.48 -5.30
C VAL A 131 -7.66 -9.58 -4.55
N CYS A 132 -8.06 -9.12 -3.38
CA CYS A 132 -7.24 -8.34 -2.45
C CYS A 132 -6.89 -9.21 -1.24
N VAL A 133 -5.63 -9.62 -1.11
CA VAL A 133 -5.17 -10.52 -0.06
C VAL A 133 -4.89 -9.82 1.26
N ALA A 134 -4.47 -8.57 1.20
CA ALA A 134 -4.15 -7.75 2.37
C ALA A 134 -4.20 -6.26 2.03
N THR A 135 -4.23 -5.42 3.05
CA THR A 135 -4.14 -3.96 2.91
C THR A 135 -3.11 -3.41 3.88
N ILE A 136 -2.22 -2.57 3.41
CA ILE A 136 -1.15 -1.95 4.21
C ILE A 136 -1.77 -1.00 5.24
N ALA A 137 -1.33 -1.08 6.49
CA ALA A 137 -1.72 -0.15 7.54
C ALA A 137 -1.35 1.29 7.16
N LYS A 138 -2.24 2.24 7.42
CA LYS A 138 -2.06 3.64 6.99
C LYS A 138 -0.72 4.24 7.45
N ALA A 139 -0.29 3.94 8.67
CA ALA A 139 0.97 4.40 9.23
C ALA A 139 2.21 3.86 8.49
N GLU A 140 2.07 2.77 7.73
CA GLU A 140 3.14 2.10 6.98
C GLU A 140 3.21 2.51 5.49
N LEU A 141 2.19 3.22 4.98
CA LEU A 141 2.09 3.58 3.55
C LEU A 141 3.26 4.42 3.04
N TRP A 142 3.88 5.23 3.90
CA TRP A 142 5.04 6.03 3.53
C TRP A 142 6.22 5.18 3.03
N LYS A 143 6.37 3.94 3.55
CA LYS A 143 7.41 2.99 3.12
C LYS A 143 7.24 2.60 1.66
N VAL A 144 5.99 2.42 1.20
CA VAL A 144 5.69 2.11 -0.21
C VAL A 144 6.18 3.20 -1.16
N GLY A 145 6.15 4.46 -0.71
CA GLY A 145 6.69 5.58 -1.46
C GLY A 145 8.23 5.61 -1.54
N GLN A 146 8.91 4.80 -0.74
CA GLN A 146 10.37 4.76 -0.67
C GLN A 146 10.98 3.53 -1.35
N VAL A 147 10.20 2.45 -1.53
CA VAL A 147 10.71 1.23 -2.18
C VAL A 147 11.10 1.49 -3.63
N LYS A 148 12.17 0.86 -4.06
CA LYS A 148 12.68 0.93 -5.43
C LYS A 148 12.85 -0.47 -6.03
N PRO A 149 12.93 -0.59 -7.35
CA PRO A 149 13.19 -1.87 -8.01
C PRO A 149 14.37 -2.62 -7.40
N GLY A 150 14.16 -3.90 -7.10
CA GLY A 150 15.14 -4.76 -6.47
C GLY A 150 15.09 -4.81 -4.95
N ASP A 151 14.46 -3.86 -4.28
CA ASP A 151 14.23 -3.91 -2.84
C ASP A 151 13.35 -5.12 -2.48
N LYS A 152 13.45 -5.56 -1.23
CA LYS A 152 12.62 -6.63 -0.66
C LYS A 152 11.59 -6.07 0.29
N ILE A 153 10.44 -6.71 0.33
CA ILE A 153 9.35 -6.40 1.25
C ILE A 153 8.96 -7.67 1.99
N ASN A 154 8.95 -7.60 3.32
CA ASN A 154 8.41 -8.61 4.20
C ASN A 154 7.07 -8.10 4.75
N PHE A 155 5.99 -8.84 4.55
CA PHE A 155 4.70 -8.45 5.08
C PHE A 155 4.50 -9.02 6.48
N ARG A 156 4.19 -8.16 7.44
CA ARG A 156 3.86 -8.54 8.80
C ARG A 156 2.34 -8.42 9.02
N ARG A 157 1.70 -9.54 9.29
CA ARG A 157 0.28 -9.57 9.60
C ARG A 157 0.01 -8.85 10.91
N LEU A 158 -0.92 -7.89 10.89
CA LEU A 158 -1.39 -7.13 12.03
C LEU A 158 -2.84 -7.46 12.35
N SER A 159 -3.19 -7.44 13.61
CA SER A 159 -4.57 -7.25 14.05
C SER A 159 -5.00 -5.80 13.83
N PHE A 160 -6.29 -5.54 13.89
CA PHE A 160 -6.82 -4.17 13.76
C PHE A 160 -6.31 -3.26 14.88
N ASP A 161 -6.24 -3.77 16.12
CA ASP A 161 -5.76 -3.00 17.27
C ASP A 161 -4.26 -2.66 17.14
N GLU A 162 -3.44 -3.59 16.66
CA GLU A 162 -2.02 -3.33 16.37
C GLU A 162 -1.85 -2.27 15.27
N ALA A 163 -2.68 -2.31 14.24
CA ALA A 163 -2.63 -1.32 13.16
C ALA A 163 -3.08 0.09 13.61
N LEU A 164 -3.98 0.18 14.60
CA LEU A 164 -4.38 1.45 15.21
C LEU A 164 -3.33 2.02 16.16
N ALA A 165 -2.49 1.15 16.74
CA ALA A 165 -1.44 1.54 17.70
C ALA A 165 -0.15 2.03 17.02
N LEU A 166 -0.02 1.87 15.67
CA LEU A 166 1.10 2.37 14.87
C LEU A 166 0.99 3.88 14.63
#